data_eb2c93a4c0918df4947665bf3634d277
#
_entry.id   eb2c93a4c0918df4947665bf3634d277
#
_cell.length_a   1.000
_cell.length_b   1.000
_cell.length_c   1.000
_cell.angle_alpha   90.00
_cell.angle_beta   90.00
_cell.angle_gamma   90.00
#
_symmetry.space_group_name_H-M   'P 1'
#
loop_
_entity.id
_entity.type
_entity.pdbx_description
1 polymer ?
#
loop_
_entity_poly.entity_id
_entity_poly.type
_entity_poly.pdbx_seq_one_letter_code
_entity_poly.pdbx_strand_id
1 'polypeptide(L)'
;LSSSPHAAFVDVSADFETLLLVKSAEELDMIRYAAALGERACEAFAARSRAGALESAPIAAALEAIVSGGGWLGGPLVIERAGAQRFAWGKPEWMSMGRPRVLQSGDSIGAEIFAFYGGFESQQQIDVSIGRPGPLLRELEEVCAESYRRGAVKMPVGARFSQLFDPISQT
;
A
#
# COMPACT_ATOMS: atom_id res chain seq x y z
N LEU A 1 -17.76 32.77 -0.56
CA LEU A 1 -17.10 34.10 -0.60
C LEU A 1 -18.08 35.23 -0.39
N SER A 2 -19.33 35.10 -0.85
CA SER A 2 -20.37 36.13 -0.71
C SER A 2 -20.84 36.37 0.74
N SER A 3 -20.60 35.42 1.66
CA SER A 3 -21.00 35.51 3.08
C SER A 3 -20.00 36.30 3.95
N SER A 4 -18.85 36.68 3.42
CA SER A 4 -17.80 37.42 4.15
C SER A 4 -17.17 38.52 3.28
N PRO A 5 -17.93 39.57 2.97
CA PRO A 5 -17.53 40.63 2.00
C PRO A 5 -16.31 41.44 2.43
N HIS A 6 -15.94 41.40 3.71
CA HIS A 6 -14.78 42.13 4.25
C HIS A 6 -13.58 41.20 4.58
N ALA A 7 -13.66 39.89 4.29
CA ALA A 7 -12.58 38.99 4.55
C ALA A 7 -11.56 39.04 3.40
N ALA A 8 -10.28 39.15 3.76
CA ALA A 8 -9.17 38.93 2.84
C ALA A 8 -8.77 37.47 2.93
N PHE A 9 -8.76 36.74 1.81
CA PHE A 9 -8.31 35.36 1.72
C PHE A 9 -6.86 35.34 1.25
N VAL A 10 -5.99 34.73 2.02
CA VAL A 10 -4.58 34.55 1.69
C VAL A 10 -4.33 33.03 1.57
N ASP A 11 -3.74 32.63 0.46
CA ASP A 11 -3.29 31.26 0.29
C ASP A 11 -1.98 31.05 1.07
N VAL A 12 -2.02 30.16 2.05
CA VAL A 12 -0.88 29.79 2.89
C VAL A 12 -0.47 28.32 2.70
N SER A 13 -0.93 27.69 1.62
CA SER A 13 -0.71 26.25 1.36
C SER A 13 0.77 25.88 1.37
N ALA A 14 1.62 26.67 0.69
CA ALA A 14 3.05 26.42 0.62
C ALA A 14 3.76 26.52 1.97
N ASP A 15 3.36 27.50 2.80
CA ASP A 15 3.90 27.66 4.17
C ASP A 15 3.48 26.49 5.04
N PHE A 16 2.20 26.08 4.94
CA PHE A 16 1.65 24.94 5.68
C PHE A 16 2.31 23.61 5.28
N GLU A 17 2.49 23.36 3.98
CA GLU A 17 3.21 22.19 3.49
C GLU A 17 4.65 22.15 4.02
N THR A 18 5.33 23.30 4.05
CA THR A 18 6.70 23.40 4.58
C THR A 18 6.76 23.03 6.07
N LEU A 19 5.79 23.49 6.87
CA LEU A 19 5.69 23.12 8.29
C LEU A 19 5.47 21.63 8.50
N LEU A 20 4.75 20.96 7.60
CA LEU A 20 4.47 19.54 7.69
C LEU A 20 5.63 18.64 7.24
N LEU A 21 6.68 19.17 6.59
CA LEU A 21 7.80 18.34 6.10
C LEU A 21 8.60 17.69 7.23
N VAL A 22 8.86 18.43 8.29
CA VAL A 22 9.66 17.93 9.43
C VAL A 22 8.72 17.42 10.51
N LYS A 23 8.83 16.13 10.83
CA LYS A 23 7.98 15.46 11.81
C LYS A 23 8.53 15.57 13.22
N SER A 24 7.66 15.79 14.20
CA SER A 24 7.99 15.69 15.62
C SER A 24 8.22 14.23 16.05
N ALA A 25 8.70 14.02 17.26
CA ALA A 25 8.89 12.68 17.81
C ALA A 25 7.55 11.94 17.95
N GLU A 26 6.50 12.63 18.39
CA GLU A 26 5.14 12.11 18.55
C GLU A 26 4.53 11.73 17.18
N GLU A 27 4.71 12.57 16.17
CA GLU A 27 4.27 12.27 14.80
C GLU A 27 5.00 11.05 14.24
N LEU A 28 6.30 10.93 14.47
CA LEU A 28 7.06 9.74 14.06
C LEU A 28 6.56 8.47 14.75
N ASP A 29 6.13 8.53 15.99
CA ASP A 29 5.58 7.38 16.71
C ASP A 29 4.21 6.98 16.15
N MET A 30 3.37 7.95 15.76
CA MET A 30 2.10 7.68 15.06
C MET A 30 2.35 7.06 13.68
N ILE A 31 3.33 7.55 12.92
CA ILE A 31 3.72 6.99 11.61
C ILE A 31 4.23 5.54 11.78
N ARG A 32 5.08 5.28 12.77
CA ARG A 32 5.57 3.91 13.07
C ARG A 32 4.43 2.97 13.43
N TYR A 33 3.46 3.46 14.21
CA TYR A 33 2.30 2.65 14.57
C TYR A 33 1.41 2.36 13.36
N ALA A 34 1.15 3.36 12.50
CA ALA A 34 0.43 3.15 11.24
C ALA A 34 1.16 2.12 10.35
N ALA A 35 2.48 2.20 10.25
CA ALA A 35 3.28 1.23 9.50
C ALA A 35 3.16 -0.19 10.08
N ALA A 36 3.21 -0.34 11.41
CA ALA A 36 3.03 -1.64 12.07
C ALA A 36 1.60 -2.20 11.89
N LEU A 37 0.58 -1.35 11.79
CA LEU A 37 -0.77 -1.77 11.43
C LEU A 37 -0.82 -2.31 10.01
N GLY A 38 -0.21 -1.62 9.06
CA GLY A 38 -0.15 -2.04 7.66
C GLY A 38 0.62 -3.35 7.49
N GLU A 39 1.72 -3.55 8.19
CA GLU A 39 2.48 -4.80 8.20
C GLU A 39 1.61 -5.98 8.68
N ARG A 40 0.92 -5.83 9.81
CA ARG A 40 -0.03 -6.85 10.31
C ARG A 40 -1.16 -7.11 9.32
N ALA A 41 -1.63 -6.10 8.62
CA ALA A 41 -2.65 -6.26 7.59
C ALA A 41 -2.11 -7.06 6.39
N CYS A 42 -0.87 -6.82 5.95
CA CYS A 42 -0.22 -7.63 4.92
C CYS A 42 -0.07 -9.09 5.33
N GLU A 43 0.36 -9.36 6.57
CA GLU A 43 0.45 -10.71 7.12
C GLU A 43 -0.92 -11.42 7.14
N ALA A 44 -1.96 -10.72 7.60
CA ALA A 44 -3.32 -11.24 7.63
C ALA A 44 -3.87 -11.52 6.21
N PHE A 45 -3.59 -10.62 5.27
CA PHE A 45 -3.90 -10.78 3.86
C PHE A 45 -3.24 -12.04 3.27
N ALA A 46 -1.93 -12.18 3.46
CA ALA A 46 -1.17 -13.32 2.98
C ALA A 46 -1.69 -14.65 3.56
N ALA A 47 -1.95 -14.69 4.86
CA ALA A 47 -2.44 -15.89 5.55
C ALA A 47 -3.82 -16.37 5.05
N ARG A 48 -4.63 -15.47 4.51
CA ARG A 48 -5.96 -15.80 3.94
C ARG A 48 -5.92 -16.00 2.42
N SER A 49 -4.83 -15.65 1.75
CA SER A 49 -4.64 -15.83 0.31
C SER A 49 -4.26 -17.27 -0.04
N ARG A 50 -5.27 -18.14 -0.18
CA ARG A 50 -5.08 -19.58 -0.44
C ARG A 50 -6.13 -20.13 -1.39
N ALA A 51 -5.79 -21.20 -2.08
CA ALA A 51 -6.74 -21.90 -2.95
C ALA A 51 -7.99 -22.35 -2.17
N GLY A 52 -9.15 -22.17 -2.77
CA GLY A 52 -10.46 -22.44 -2.16
C GLY A 52 -11.03 -21.30 -1.31
N ALA A 53 -10.26 -20.26 -1.00
CA ALA A 53 -10.77 -19.08 -0.33
C ALA A 53 -11.48 -18.15 -1.33
N LEU A 54 -12.45 -17.37 -0.85
CA LEU A 54 -12.98 -16.25 -1.62
C LEU A 54 -11.94 -15.12 -1.67
N GLU A 55 -11.78 -14.45 -2.81
CA GLU A 55 -10.86 -13.31 -2.98
C GLU A 55 -11.16 -12.13 -2.03
N SER A 56 -12.36 -12.08 -1.46
CA SER A 56 -12.73 -11.11 -0.43
C SER A 56 -12.19 -11.46 0.96
N ALA A 57 -11.80 -12.71 1.21
CA ALA A 57 -11.36 -13.15 2.53
C ALA A 57 -10.00 -12.54 2.95
N PRO A 58 -8.97 -12.45 2.08
CA PRO A 58 -7.75 -11.72 2.38
C PRO A 58 -7.99 -10.25 2.74
N ILE A 59 -8.88 -9.60 1.99
CA ILE A 59 -9.24 -8.19 2.22
C ILE A 59 -9.88 -8.02 3.59
N ALA A 60 -10.88 -8.85 3.90
CA ALA A 60 -11.56 -8.79 5.18
C ALA A 60 -10.58 -8.98 6.36
N ALA A 61 -9.60 -9.88 6.22
CA ALA A 61 -8.57 -10.09 7.23
C ALA A 61 -7.64 -8.89 7.40
N ALA A 62 -7.23 -8.26 6.29
CA ALA A 62 -6.42 -7.03 6.35
C ALA A 62 -7.18 -5.88 7.03
N LEU A 63 -8.45 -5.70 6.69
CA LEU A 63 -9.34 -4.71 7.32
C LEU A 63 -9.51 -4.95 8.82
N GLU A 64 -9.75 -6.20 9.20
CA GLU A 64 -9.87 -6.60 10.60
C GLU A 64 -8.59 -6.25 11.38
N ALA A 65 -7.41 -6.54 10.82
CA ALA A 65 -6.13 -6.25 11.46
C ALA A 65 -5.92 -4.75 11.69
N ILE A 66 -6.32 -3.89 10.74
CA ILE A 66 -6.22 -2.43 10.87
C ILE A 66 -7.20 -1.93 11.93
N VAL A 67 -8.48 -2.27 11.79
CA VAL A 67 -9.54 -1.71 12.64
C VAL A 67 -9.45 -2.23 14.08
N SER A 68 -9.15 -3.51 14.29
CA SER A 68 -8.96 -4.07 15.64
C SER A 68 -7.72 -3.49 16.34
N GLY A 69 -6.74 -3.01 15.59
CA GLY A 69 -5.59 -2.27 16.11
C GLY A 69 -5.85 -0.78 16.36
N GLY A 70 -7.10 -0.32 16.23
CA GLY A 70 -7.47 1.09 16.45
C GLY A 70 -7.15 2.01 15.28
N GLY A 71 -6.77 1.46 14.13
CA GLY A 71 -6.55 2.20 12.89
C GLY A 71 -7.81 2.30 12.04
N TRP A 72 -7.67 3.00 10.94
CA TRP A 72 -8.71 3.16 9.92
C TRP A 72 -8.10 3.06 8.52
N LEU A 73 -8.94 2.96 7.50
CA LEU A 73 -8.53 3.02 6.11
C LEU A 73 -8.44 4.48 5.66
N GLY A 74 -7.24 4.94 5.30
CA GLY A 74 -7.05 6.28 4.77
C GLY A 74 -7.44 6.41 3.30
N GLY A 75 -7.12 5.39 2.51
CA GLY A 75 -7.36 5.33 1.07
C GLY A 75 -8.27 4.17 0.65
N PRO A 76 -8.61 4.07 -0.63
CA PRO A 76 -9.28 2.90 -1.14
C PRO A 76 -8.35 1.69 -1.05
N LEU A 77 -8.84 0.57 -0.54
CA LEU A 77 -8.15 -0.70 -0.69
C LEU A 77 -8.17 -1.06 -2.18
N VAL A 78 -7.02 -0.93 -2.83
CA VAL A 78 -6.85 -1.30 -4.24
C VAL A 78 -6.38 -2.74 -4.30
N ILE A 79 -7.06 -3.57 -5.05
CA ILE A 79 -6.67 -4.95 -5.27
C ILE A 79 -6.35 -5.13 -6.73
N GLU A 80 -5.12 -5.57 -6.96
CA GLU A 80 -4.74 -6.13 -8.23
C GLU A 80 -5.24 -7.55 -8.35
N ARG A 81 -5.84 -7.87 -9.47
CA ARG A 81 -6.09 -9.25 -9.86
C ARG A 81 -5.10 -9.70 -10.91
N ALA A 82 -4.35 -10.70 -10.60
CA ALA A 82 -3.78 -11.54 -11.60
C ALA A 82 -4.31 -12.96 -11.42
N GLY A 83 -5.38 -13.32 -12.08
CA GLY A 83 -5.59 -14.72 -12.45
C GLY A 83 -4.56 -15.08 -13.51
N ALA A 84 -4.29 -16.38 -13.75
CA ALA A 84 -3.33 -16.86 -14.75
C ALA A 84 -3.49 -16.22 -16.16
N GLN A 85 -4.51 -15.43 -16.39
CA GLN A 85 -4.84 -14.78 -17.67
C GLN A 85 -5.38 -13.34 -17.57
N ARG A 86 -5.46 -12.73 -16.37
CA ARG A 86 -5.96 -11.37 -16.21
C ARG A 86 -5.18 -10.61 -15.16
N PHE A 87 -4.51 -9.60 -15.61
CA PHE A 87 -3.97 -8.53 -14.78
C PHE A 87 -5.01 -7.39 -14.76
N ALA A 88 -5.48 -7.01 -13.59
CA ALA A 88 -6.38 -5.86 -13.44
C ALA A 88 -5.94 -5.05 -12.24
N TRP A 89 -5.69 -3.77 -12.48
CA TRP A 89 -5.45 -2.78 -11.43
C TRP A 89 -6.77 -2.09 -11.08
N GLY A 90 -7.03 -1.88 -9.81
CA GLY A 90 -8.18 -1.12 -9.37
C GLY A 90 -9.10 -1.86 -8.39
N LYS A 91 -10.30 -1.32 -8.22
CA LYS A 91 -11.30 -1.93 -7.32
C LYS A 91 -11.66 -3.34 -7.80
N PRO A 92 -11.79 -4.31 -6.88
CA PRO A 92 -12.25 -5.65 -7.22
C PRO A 92 -13.58 -5.59 -7.99
N GLU A 93 -13.68 -6.36 -9.06
CA GLU A 93 -14.91 -6.37 -9.89
C GLU A 93 -16.16 -6.73 -9.07
N TRP A 94 -16.03 -7.59 -8.07
CA TRP A 94 -17.15 -7.98 -7.21
C TRP A 94 -17.71 -6.81 -6.38
N MET A 95 -16.93 -5.77 -6.11
CA MET A 95 -17.43 -4.55 -5.44
C MET A 95 -18.41 -3.75 -6.32
N SER A 96 -18.36 -3.96 -7.65
CA SER A 96 -19.16 -3.19 -8.59
C SER A 96 -20.29 -4.00 -9.24
N MET A 97 -20.09 -5.27 -9.55
CA MET A 97 -20.97 -6.01 -10.46
C MET A 97 -21.10 -7.51 -10.17
N GLY A 98 -20.51 -8.08 -9.14
CA GLY A 98 -20.47 -9.52 -9.04
C GLY A 98 -20.28 -10.11 -7.65
N ARG A 99 -20.05 -11.41 -7.61
CA ARG A 99 -19.71 -12.15 -6.41
C ARG A 99 -18.19 -12.32 -6.35
N PRO A 100 -17.60 -12.36 -5.13
CA PRO A 100 -16.19 -12.71 -4.99
C PRO A 100 -15.90 -14.05 -5.65
N ARG A 101 -14.80 -14.12 -6.36
CA ARG A 101 -14.29 -15.32 -7.01
C ARG A 101 -13.63 -16.24 -5.98
N VAL A 102 -13.64 -17.54 -6.22
CA VAL A 102 -12.84 -18.49 -5.48
C VAL A 102 -11.42 -18.51 -6.06
N LEU A 103 -10.42 -18.29 -5.22
CA LEU A 103 -9.01 -18.35 -5.58
C LEU A 103 -8.60 -19.79 -5.95
N GLN A 104 -7.81 -19.93 -7.01
CA GLN A 104 -7.33 -21.19 -7.51
C GLN A 104 -5.80 -21.25 -7.49
N SER A 105 -5.23 -22.46 -7.43
CA SER A 105 -3.79 -22.62 -7.61
C SER A 105 -3.35 -22.09 -8.96
N GLY A 106 -2.29 -21.28 -8.97
CA GLY A 106 -1.80 -20.55 -10.16
C GLY A 106 -2.34 -19.12 -10.28
N ASP A 107 -3.30 -18.72 -9.45
CA ASP A 107 -3.67 -17.32 -9.33
C ASP A 107 -2.59 -16.53 -8.60
N SER A 108 -2.57 -15.22 -8.85
CA SER A 108 -1.89 -14.23 -8.03
C SER A 108 -2.92 -13.23 -7.53
N ILE A 109 -2.74 -12.72 -6.33
CA ILE A 109 -3.59 -11.68 -5.75
C ILE A 109 -2.71 -10.65 -5.06
N GLY A 110 -2.93 -9.38 -5.37
CA GLY A 110 -2.20 -8.28 -4.76
C GLY A 110 -3.13 -7.26 -4.11
N ALA A 111 -2.59 -6.47 -3.21
CA ALA A 111 -3.29 -5.36 -2.57
C ALA A 111 -2.34 -4.22 -2.25
N GLU A 112 -2.86 -3.00 -2.41
CA GLU A 112 -2.35 -1.81 -1.73
C GLU A 112 -3.16 -1.62 -0.46
N ILE A 113 -2.47 -1.56 0.67
CA ILE A 113 -3.06 -1.48 2.00
C ILE A 113 -2.69 -0.15 2.62
N PHE A 114 -3.70 0.66 2.88
CA PHE A 114 -3.57 2.00 3.45
C PHE A 114 -4.03 1.97 4.91
N ALA A 115 -3.09 1.90 5.84
CA ALA A 115 -3.38 1.93 7.26
C ALA A 115 -3.23 3.36 7.79
N PHE A 116 -4.28 3.87 8.42
CA PHE A 116 -4.34 5.23 8.93
C PHE A 116 -4.44 5.24 10.45
N TYR A 117 -3.57 6.01 11.11
CA TYR A 117 -3.58 6.16 12.55
C TYR A 117 -3.07 7.54 12.97
N GLY A 118 -3.76 8.21 13.89
CA GLY A 118 -3.34 9.49 14.46
C GLY A 118 -3.17 10.63 13.45
N GLY A 119 -3.86 10.56 12.31
CA GLY A 119 -3.72 11.56 11.23
C GLY A 119 -2.65 11.20 10.19
N PHE A 120 -1.95 10.08 10.33
CA PHE A 120 -0.91 9.64 9.43
C PHE A 120 -1.28 8.34 8.71
N GLU A 121 -0.95 8.29 7.43
CA GLU A 121 -1.14 7.13 6.59
C GLU A 121 0.18 6.38 6.38
N SER A 122 0.09 5.08 6.34
CA SER A 122 1.13 4.17 5.90
C SER A 122 0.58 3.32 4.76
N GLN A 123 1.29 3.24 3.67
CA GLN A 123 0.95 2.41 2.52
C GLN A 123 1.91 1.24 2.41
N GLN A 124 1.37 0.04 2.29
CA GLN A 124 2.09 -1.18 1.95
C GLN A 124 1.48 -1.79 0.71
N GLN A 125 2.31 -2.43 -0.09
CA GLN A 125 1.88 -3.23 -1.23
C GLN A 125 2.33 -4.66 -1.04
N ILE A 126 1.44 -5.61 -1.33
CA ILE A 126 1.72 -7.04 -1.22
C ILE A 126 1.13 -7.78 -2.39
N ASP A 127 1.90 -8.73 -2.93
CA ASP A 127 1.47 -9.69 -3.93
C ASP A 127 1.67 -11.12 -3.41
N VAL A 128 0.66 -11.95 -3.59
CA VAL A 128 0.66 -13.33 -3.10
C VAL A 128 0.34 -14.29 -4.23
N SER A 129 1.25 -15.20 -4.52
CA SER A 129 1.00 -16.33 -5.43
C SER A 129 0.20 -17.41 -4.72
N ILE A 130 -0.91 -17.85 -5.32
CA ILE A 130 -1.73 -18.93 -4.81
C ILE A 130 -1.14 -20.25 -5.26
N GLY A 131 -0.41 -20.91 -4.37
CA GLY A 131 0.38 -22.09 -4.66
C GLY A 131 1.79 -21.75 -5.12
N ARG A 132 2.37 -22.60 -6.00
CA ARG A 132 3.75 -22.41 -6.46
C ARG A 132 3.82 -21.33 -7.54
N PRO A 133 4.60 -20.25 -7.36
CA PRO A 133 4.75 -19.22 -8.38
C PRO A 133 5.43 -19.77 -9.64
N GLY A 134 4.98 -19.31 -10.79
CA GLY A 134 5.62 -19.59 -12.08
C GLY A 134 7.02 -18.99 -12.20
N PRO A 135 7.83 -19.41 -13.21
CA PRO A 135 9.18 -18.89 -13.40
C PRO A 135 9.23 -17.36 -13.56
N LEU A 136 8.33 -16.81 -14.36
CA LEU A 136 8.25 -15.35 -14.60
C LEU A 136 8.00 -14.56 -13.31
N LEU A 137 7.06 -15.01 -12.45
CA LEU A 137 6.77 -14.32 -11.20
C LEU A 137 7.97 -14.33 -10.25
N ARG A 138 8.73 -15.42 -10.23
CA ARG A 138 9.97 -15.49 -9.42
C ARG A 138 11.05 -14.55 -9.94
N GLU A 139 11.22 -14.49 -11.26
CA GLU A 139 12.16 -13.56 -11.89
C GLU A 139 11.80 -12.09 -11.57
N LEU A 140 10.51 -11.74 -11.67
CA LEU A 140 10.01 -10.42 -11.31
C LEU A 140 10.22 -10.10 -9.82
N GLU A 141 9.99 -11.05 -8.93
CA GLU A 141 10.25 -10.90 -7.50
C GLU A 141 11.74 -10.60 -7.24
N GLU A 142 12.65 -11.34 -7.88
CA GLU A 142 14.09 -11.12 -7.76
C GLU A 142 14.50 -9.73 -8.26
N VAL A 143 13.96 -9.29 -9.41
CA VAL A 143 14.22 -7.95 -9.97
C VAL A 143 13.69 -6.87 -9.02
N CYS A 144 12.47 -6.98 -8.52
CA CYS A 144 11.90 -6.01 -7.58
C CYS A 144 12.70 -5.94 -6.28
N ALA A 145 13.06 -7.09 -5.70
CA ALA A 145 13.83 -7.16 -4.47
C ALA A 145 15.23 -6.56 -4.64
N GLU A 146 15.87 -6.78 -5.78
CA GLU A 146 17.18 -6.20 -6.08
C GLU A 146 17.08 -4.69 -6.29
N SER A 147 16.09 -4.21 -7.04
CA SER A 147 15.83 -2.78 -7.23
C SER A 147 15.65 -2.06 -5.90
N TYR A 148 14.83 -2.64 -5.00
CA TYR A 148 14.63 -2.10 -3.66
C TYR A 148 15.93 -2.03 -2.87
N ARG A 149 16.70 -3.12 -2.81
CA ARG A 149 17.98 -3.15 -2.07
C ARG A 149 18.98 -2.11 -2.60
N ARG A 150 19.09 -1.97 -3.92
CA ARG A 150 19.98 -0.97 -4.55
C ARG A 150 19.53 0.46 -4.25
N GLY A 151 18.21 0.73 -4.27
CA GLY A 151 17.65 2.03 -3.94
C GLY A 151 17.85 2.39 -2.48
N ALA A 152 17.52 1.46 -1.57
CA ALA A 152 17.54 1.70 -0.13
C ALA A 152 18.93 2.15 0.38
N VAL A 153 20.01 1.55 -0.11
CA VAL A 153 21.39 1.93 0.28
C VAL A 153 21.80 3.32 -0.23
N LYS A 154 21.05 3.91 -1.14
CA LYS A 154 21.31 5.25 -1.71
C LYS A 154 20.50 6.35 -1.03
N MET A 155 19.79 6.03 0.05
CA MET A 155 18.95 6.97 0.82
C MET A 155 19.57 7.38 2.19
N PRO A 156 20.88 7.70 2.30
CA PRO A 156 21.38 8.30 3.53
C PRO A 156 20.89 9.74 3.66
N VAL A 157 20.89 10.26 4.87
CA VAL A 157 20.61 11.69 5.13
C VAL A 157 21.51 12.57 4.27
N GLY A 158 20.91 13.51 3.53
CA GLY A 158 21.61 14.40 2.61
C GLY A 158 21.75 13.88 1.17
N ALA A 159 21.29 12.66 0.87
CA ALA A 159 21.23 12.16 -0.51
C ALA A 159 20.29 13.01 -1.37
N ARG A 160 20.68 13.22 -2.63
CA ARG A 160 19.77 13.85 -3.61
C ARG A 160 18.85 12.81 -4.22
N PHE A 161 17.57 13.15 -4.40
CA PHE A 161 16.59 12.27 -4.99
C PHE A 161 17.01 11.73 -6.36
N SER A 162 17.68 12.54 -7.18
CA SER A 162 18.21 12.11 -8.49
C SER A 162 19.21 10.95 -8.41
N GLN A 163 19.88 10.75 -7.26
CA GLN A 163 20.84 9.65 -7.08
C GLN A 163 20.16 8.29 -6.86
N LEU A 164 18.85 8.25 -6.70
CA LEU A 164 18.09 7.01 -6.54
C LEU A 164 17.73 6.36 -7.90
N PHE A 165 17.62 7.17 -8.95
CA PHE A 165 17.12 6.69 -10.25
C PHE A 165 18.07 5.70 -10.93
N ASP A 166 19.36 6.02 -11.00
CA ASP A 166 20.32 5.19 -11.72
C ASP A 166 20.43 3.75 -11.16
N PRO A 167 20.57 3.56 -9.83
CA PRO A 167 20.64 2.22 -9.25
C PRO A 167 19.36 1.38 -9.43
N ILE A 168 18.19 2.02 -9.45
CA ILE A 168 16.90 1.34 -9.59
C ILE A 168 16.65 0.98 -11.05
N SER A 169 16.99 1.86 -11.99
CA SER A 169 16.73 1.67 -13.42
C SER A 169 17.66 0.69 -14.11
N GLN A 170 18.77 0.31 -13.48
CA GLN A 170 19.78 -0.62 -14.02
C GLN A 170 19.57 -2.08 -13.57
N THR A 171 18.42 -2.38 -12.96
CA THR A 171 18.04 -3.74 -12.56
C THR A 171 17.21 -4.39 -13.65
#